data_27b84dd430f7bf351865ed9097ab9242
#
_entry.id   27b84dd430f7bf351865ed9097ab9242
#
_cell.length_a   1.000
_cell.length_b   1.000
_cell.length_c   1.000
_cell.angle_alpha   90.00
_cell.angle_beta   90.00
_cell.angle_gamma   90.00
#
_symmetry.space_group_name_H-M   'P 1'
#
loop_
_entity.id
_entity.type
_entity.pdbx_description
1 polymer ?
#
loop_
_entity_poly.entity_id
_entity_poly.type
_entity_poly.pdbx_seq_one_letter_code
_entity_poly.pdbx_strand_id
1 'polypeptide(L)' 'MAIIKIKQTKSRIGAPKDQKRTLDTLGLRKMNQIVEREDTPSVLGMVEKVKHLVTIVK' A
#
# COMPACT_ATOMS: atom_id res chain seq x y z
N MET A 1 -18.51 -6.83 1.38
CA MET A 1 -17.23 -6.22 1.69
C MET A 1 -16.66 -5.59 0.42
N ALA A 2 -16.10 -4.42 0.55
CA ALA A 2 -15.61 -3.67 -0.60
C ALA A 2 -14.17 -4.03 -0.90
N ILE A 3 -13.82 -3.99 -2.18
CA ILE A 3 -12.44 -4.14 -2.63
C ILE A 3 -11.90 -2.75 -2.90
N ILE A 4 -10.73 -2.47 -2.39
CA ILE A 4 -10.03 -1.22 -2.67
C ILE A 4 -8.80 -1.51 -3.52
N LYS A 5 -8.45 -0.56 -4.35
CA LYS A 5 -7.25 -0.62 -5.17
C LYS A 5 -6.21 0.31 -4.56
N ILE A 6 -5.03 -0.20 -4.36
CA ILE A 6 -3.94 0.55 -3.75
C ILE A 6 -2.86 0.71 -4.81
N LYS A 7 -2.50 1.96 -5.09
CA LYS A 7 -1.48 2.28 -6.09
C LYS A 7 -0.29 2.90 -5.39
N GLN A 8 0.90 2.39 -5.67
CA GLN A 8 2.13 2.99 -5.17
C GLN A 8 2.47 4.20 -6.03
N THR A 9 2.37 5.39 -5.45
CA THR A 9 2.59 6.64 -6.17
C THR A 9 4.00 7.18 -5.99
N LYS A 10 4.70 6.74 -4.95
CA LYS A 10 6.05 7.18 -4.66
C LYS A 10 6.97 5.99 -4.45
N SER A 11 8.25 6.16 -4.78
CA SER A 11 9.25 5.13 -4.56
C SER A 11 9.42 4.86 -3.07
N ARG A 12 9.69 3.59 -2.74
CA ARG A 12 9.99 3.20 -1.36
C ARG A 12 11.45 3.43 -1.00
N ILE A 13 12.26 3.92 -1.92
CA ILE A 13 13.65 4.25 -1.67
C ILE A 13 13.69 5.34 -0.60
N GLY A 14 14.45 5.09 0.46
CA GLY A 14 14.52 6.01 1.58
C GLY A 14 13.46 5.80 2.64
N ALA A 15 12.49 4.92 2.41
CA ALA A 15 11.48 4.62 3.41
C ALA A 15 12.05 3.74 4.51
N PRO A 16 11.55 3.84 5.75
CA PRO A 16 11.95 2.93 6.82
C PRO A 16 11.66 1.47 6.46
N LYS A 17 12.41 0.56 7.07
CA LYS A 17 12.25 -0.87 6.82
C LYS A 17 10.81 -1.34 7.08
N ASP A 18 10.18 -0.82 8.11
CA ASP A 18 8.80 -1.19 8.45
C ASP A 18 7.84 -0.85 7.33
N GLN A 19 8.02 0.32 6.73
CA GLN A 19 7.18 0.75 5.61
C GLN A 19 7.44 -0.08 4.36
N LYS A 20 8.70 -0.38 4.08
CA LYS A 20 9.05 -1.26 2.96
C LYS A 20 8.42 -2.63 3.14
N ARG A 21 8.50 -3.18 4.34
CA ARG A 21 7.89 -4.47 4.66
C ARG A 21 6.37 -4.42 4.48
N THR A 22 5.75 -3.32 4.91
CA THR A 22 4.32 -3.14 4.75
C THR A 22 3.93 -3.13 3.27
N LEU A 23 4.70 -2.43 2.44
CA LEU A 23 4.47 -2.43 0.99
C LEU A 23 4.61 -3.83 0.40
N ASP A 24 5.62 -4.59 0.83
CA ASP A 24 5.80 -5.96 0.37
C ASP A 24 4.62 -6.84 0.78
N THR A 25 4.13 -6.67 2.00
CA THR A 25 2.97 -7.41 2.48
C THR A 25 1.73 -7.09 1.66
N LEU A 26 1.56 -5.84 1.26
CA LEU A 26 0.47 -5.44 0.38
C LEU A 26 0.66 -5.90 -1.06
N GLY A 27 1.88 -6.28 -1.43
CA GLY A 27 2.19 -6.71 -2.78
C GLY A 27 2.66 -5.58 -3.69
N LEU A 28 2.94 -4.41 -3.13
CA LEU A 28 3.40 -3.25 -3.90
C LEU A 28 4.91 -3.24 -3.96
N ARG A 29 5.46 -3.76 -5.02
CA ARG A 29 6.91 -3.87 -5.18
C ARG A 29 7.48 -2.93 -6.24
N LYS A 30 6.63 -2.40 -7.10
CA LYS A 30 7.05 -1.53 -8.18
C LYS A 30 6.33 -0.20 -8.12
N MET A 31 6.98 0.83 -8.64
CA MET A 31 6.37 2.13 -8.80
C MET A 31 5.14 2.03 -9.71
N ASN A 32 4.08 2.72 -9.33
CA ASN A 32 2.82 2.75 -10.07
C ASN A 32 2.11 1.39 -10.15
N GLN A 33 2.53 0.42 -9.36
CA GLN A 33 1.84 -0.85 -9.29
C GLN A 33 0.50 -0.67 -8.56
N ILE A 34 -0.53 -1.32 -9.07
CA ILE A 34 -1.86 -1.30 -8.45
C ILE A 34 -2.18 -2.71 -7.97
N VAL A 35 -2.61 -2.83 -6.73
CA VAL A 35 -3.06 -4.11 -6.17
C VAL A 35 -4.47 -3.95 -5.62
N GLU A 36 -5.23 -5.03 -5.64
CA GLU A 36 -6.58 -5.06 -5.08
C GLU A 36 -6.54 -5.81 -3.77
N ARG A 37 -7.16 -5.22 -2.75
CA ARG A 37 -7.24 -5.82 -1.42
C ARG A 37 -8.62 -5.57 -0.84
N GLU A 38 -9.06 -6.47 0.02
CA GLU A 38 -10.31 -6.27 0.74
C GLU A 38 -10.18 -5.13 1.74
N ASP A 39 -11.28 -4.46 1.94
CA ASP A 39 -11.40 -3.33 2.86
C ASP A 39 -11.50 -3.82 4.31
N THR A 40 -10.49 -4.53 4.78
CA THR A 40 -10.45 -5.05 6.14
C THR A 40 -9.66 -4.10 7.04
N PRO A 41 -9.92 -4.13 8.37
CA PRO A 41 -9.14 -3.30 9.30
C PRO A 41 -7.63 -3.54 9.20
N SER A 42 -7.21 -4.78 8.96
CA SER A 42 -5.79 -5.10 8.81
C SER A 42 -5.19 -4.39 7.62
N VAL A 43 -5.86 -4.45 6.48
CA VAL A 43 -5.39 -3.80 5.25
C VAL A 43 -5.41 -2.28 5.42
N LEU A 44 -6.47 -1.74 5.99
CA LEU A 44 -6.57 -0.30 6.22
C LEU A 44 -5.46 0.19 7.14
N GLY A 45 -5.12 -0.58 8.17
CA GLY A 45 -4.02 -0.24 9.06
C GLY A 45 -2.67 -0.21 8.34
N MET A 46 -2.43 -1.17 7.45
CA MET A 46 -1.21 -1.20 6.65
C MET A 46 -1.13 -0.01 5.68
N VAL A 47 -2.25 0.29 5.03
CA VAL A 47 -2.31 1.44 4.12
C VAL A 47 -2.04 2.74 4.88
N GLU A 48 -2.60 2.86 6.08
CA GLU A 48 -2.39 4.05 6.91
C GLU A 48 -0.91 4.29 7.20
N LYS A 49 -0.14 3.22 7.42
CA LYS A 49 1.29 3.34 7.67
C LYS A 49 2.05 3.88 6.47
N VAL A 50 1.59 3.60 5.27
CA VAL A 50 2.30 3.96 4.04
C VAL A 50 1.48 4.90 3.16
N LYS A 51 0.47 5.56 3.73
CA LYS A 51 -0.41 6.42 2.95
C LYS A 51 0.31 7.55 2.21
N HIS A 52 1.47 7.94 2.69
CA HIS A 52 2.28 8.96 2.02
C HIS A 52 3.02 8.41 0.80
N LEU A 53 3.02 7.09 0.64
CA LEU A 53 3.68 6.41 -0.48
C LEU A 53 2.68 5.82 -1.46
N VAL A 54 1.42 5.70 -1.05
CA VAL A 54 0.40 5.04 -1.86
C VAL A 54 -0.87 5.90 -1.92
N THR A 55 -1.71 5.60 -2.89
CA THR A 55 -3.01 6.25 -3.04
C THR A 55 -4.06 5.16 -3.19
N ILE A 56 -5.19 5.33 -2.53
CA ILE A 56 -6.30 4.41 -2.71
C ILE A 56 -7.12 4.86 -3.92
N VAL A 57 -7.29 3.95 -4.84
CA VAL A 57 -8.11 4.17 -6.04
C VAL A 57 -9.36 3.33 -5.88
N LYS A 58 -10.50 3.97 -5.86
CA LYS A 58 -11.78 3.26 -5.75
C LYS A 58 -12.41 3.01 -7.10
#